data_05c840fd16b59167c88d3751e50d8056
#
_entry.id   05c840fd16b59167c88d3751e50d8056
#
_cell.length_a   1.000
_cell.length_b   1.000
_cell.length_c   1.000
_cell.angle_alpha   90.00
_cell.angle_beta   90.00
_cell.angle_gamma   90.00
#
_symmetry.space_group_name_H-M   'P 1'
#
loop_
_entity.id
_entity.type
_entity.pdbx_description
1 polymer ?
#
loop_
_entity_poly.entity_id
_entity_poly.type
_entity_poly.pdbx_seq_one_letter_code
_entity_poly.pdbx_strand_id
1 'polypeptide(L)'
;MHPLSDLPTHVHSNLIGVLTDIDDTLTTEGRLTAAAYAALERLHAAGLKVIPVTGRPAGWCDHIARMWPVDGVVGENGAFWMRHDARAKKVKTVFVGQPPADRQARLDALAKEILTAVPGCALASDQFCRIADLAIDYCEDVVPLPTAAVDAIVRRMEAAGMRAKVSSIHVNGWFGDYDKLSTTRRMLAEEFGVSLDAPGERARWVFVGDSPNDAPMFGFFQHSVGVANVKDFGDRLAAKPAYVTQGRAGAGFVEVCEVLLAGR
;
A
#
# COMPACT_ATOMS: atom_id res chain seq x y z
N MET A 1 19.19 -1.08 -6.32
CA MET A 1 18.80 -0.34 -5.12
C MET A 1 20.03 0.40 -4.60
N HIS A 2 20.02 1.71 -4.63
CA HIS A 2 21.04 2.57 -4.03
C HIS A 2 20.71 2.83 -2.56
N PRO A 3 21.66 3.15 -1.70
CA PRO A 3 21.35 3.68 -0.37
C PRO A 3 20.46 4.92 -0.47
N LEU A 4 19.55 5.12 0.51
CA LEU A 4 18.69 6.31 0.52
C LEU A 4 19.50 7.61 0.59
N SER A 5 20.68 7.60 1.21
CA SER A 5 21.61 8.73 1.26
C SER A 5 22.06 9.24 -0.13
N ASP A 6 21.93 8.42 -1.15
CA ASP A 6 22.29 8.80 -2.53
C ASP A 6 21.12 9.51 -3.26
N LEU A 7 19.98 9.73 -2.58
CA LEU A 7 18.88 10.51 -3.15
C LEU A 7 19.35 11.95 -3.41
N PRO A 8 19.26 12.44 -4.66
CA PRO A 8 19.81 13.75 -5.00
C PRO A 8 19.11 14.88 -4.23
N THR A 9 19.88 15.82 -3.70
CA THR A 9 19.35 16.94 -2.88
C THR A 9 18.35 17.83 -3.61
N HIS A 10 18.47 17.97 -4.94
CA HIS A 10 17.51 18.74 -5.73
C HIS A 10 16.10 18.14 -5.76
N VAL A 11 15.96 16.85 -5.40
CA VAL A 11 14.64 16.20 -5.29
C VAL A 11 13.83 16.84 -4.17
N HIS A 12 14.45 17.15 -3.03
CA HIS A 12 13.78 17.65 -1.83
C HIS A 12 12.96 18.92 -2.07
N SER A 13 13.52 19.88 -2.82
CA SER A 13 12.86 21.17 -3.11
C SER A 13 11.71 21.05 -4.13
N ASN A 14 11.73 20.00 -4.97
CA ASN A 14 10.75 19.80 -6.03
C ASN A 14 9.60 18.87 -5.67
N LEU A 15 9.69 18.18 -4.52
CA LEU A 15 8.65 17.24 -4.09
C LEU A 15 7.34 17.95 -3.77
N ILE A 16 6.24 17.34 -4.20
CA ILE A 16 4.88 17.72 -3.87
C ILE A 16 4.17 16.68 -3.01
N GLY A 17 4.67 15.45 -2.96
CA GLY A 17 4.04 14.44 -2.14
C GLY A 17 4.82 13.15 -1.94
N VAL A 18 4.36 12.41 -0.93
CA VAL A 18 4.84 11.10 -0.52
C VAL A 18 3.67 10.13 -0.55
N LEU A 19 3.84 9.05 -1.29
CA LEU A 19 2.96 7.89 -1.32
C LEU A 19 3.62 6.80 -0.48
N THR A 20 2.89 6.11 0.37
CA THR A 20 3.49 5.10 1.25
C THR A 20 2.58 3.90 1.44
N ASP A 21 3.15 2.71 1.44
CA ASP A 21 2.46 1.56 2.00
C ASP A 21 2.34 1.69 3.53
N ILE A 22 1.54 0.83 4.18
CA ILE A 22 1.32 0.87 5.62
C ILE A 22 2.03 -0.28 6.32
N ASP A 23 1.66 -1.53 5.99
CA ASP A 23 2.10 -2.71 6.72
C ASP A 23 3.60 -2.97 6.47
N ASP A 24 4.36 -3.11 7.55
CA ASP A 24 5.82 -3.28 7.52
C ASP A 24 6.59 -2.18 6.73
N THR A 25 5.89 -1.07 6.44
CA THR A 25 6.47 0.17 5.89
C THR A 25 6.34 1.31 6.88
N LEU A 26 5.12 1.70 7.27
CA LEU A 26 4.81 2.65 8.36
C LEU A 26 4.72 1.95 9.71
N THR A 27 4.16 0.75 9.74
CA THR A 27 4.02 -0.04 10.95
C THR A 27 5.27 -0.88 11.21
N THR A 28 5.48 -1.22 12.47
CA THR A 28 6.50 -2.17 12.93
C THR A 28 5.79 -3.22 13.77
N GLU A 29 5.91 -4.49 13.40
CA GLU A 29 5.20 -5.60 14.05
C GLU A 29 3.70 -5.31 14.23
N GLY A 30 3.04 -4.90 13.14
CA GLY A 30 1.62 -4.57 13.07
C GLY A 30 1.22 -3.27 13.80
N ARG A 31 2.16 -2.49 14.35
CA ARG A 31 1.85 -1.30 15.16
C ARG A 31 2.41 -0.03 14.54
N LEU A 32 1.59 1.02 14.48
CA LEU A 32 2.04 2.36 14.14
C LEU A 32 2.74 2.97 15.35
N THR A 33 4.06 3.15 15.25
CA THR A 33 4.85 3.75 16.33
C THR A 33 4.65 5.27 16.38
N ALA A 34 4.85 5.89 17.56
CA ALA A 34 4.79 7.33 17.71
C ALA A 34 5.76 8.06 16.76
N ALA A 35 6.95 7.51 16.52
CA ALA A 35 7.95 8.09 15.63
C ALA A 35 7.47 8.09 14.16
N ALA A 36 6.88 7.00 13.68
CA ALA A 36 6.34 6.90 12.31
C ALA A 36 5.13 7.84 12.13
N TYR A 37 4.24 7.94 13.14
CA TYR A 37 3.12 8.88 13.10
C TYR A 37 3.62 10.34 13.08
N ALA A 38 4.59 10.70 13.92
CA ALA A 38 5.19 12.02 13.91
C ALA A 38 5.90 12.34 12.58
N ALA A 39 6.48 11.34 11.91
CA ALA A 39 7.06 11.51 10.58
C ALA A 39 5.99 11.86 9.53
N LEU A 40 4.81 11.21 9.56
CA LEU A 40 3.67 11.59 8.71
C LEU A 40 3.24 13.03 8.96
N GLU A 41 3.09 13.41 10.23
CA GLU A 41 2.69 14.78 10.63
C GLU A 41 3.70 15.82 10.15
N ARG A 42 4.99 15.56 10.30
CA ARG A 42 6.06 16.46 9.84
C ARG A 42 6.07 16.65 8.32
N LEU A 43 5.89 15.56 7.55
CA LEU A 43 5.78 15.64 6.09
C LEU A 43 4.57 16.49 5.67
N HIS A 44 3.42 16.24 6.28
CA HIS A 44 2.20 17.00 6.02
C HIS A 44 2.33 18.48 6.43
N ALA A 45 2.91 18.77 7.60
CA ALA A 45 3.17 20.13 8.07
C ALA A 45 4.18 20.89 7.19
N ALA A 46 5.11 20.18 6.53
CA ALA A 46 6.01 20.75 5.54
C ALA A 46 5.35 21.03 4.18
N GLY A 47 4.02 20.81 4.06
CA GLY A 47 3.25 21.11 2.86
C GLY A 47 3.29 19.99 1.80
N LEU A 48 3.84 18.82 2.11
CA LEU A 48 3.79 17.67 1.24
C LEU A 48 2.43 17.00 1.30
N LYS A 49 1.93 16.52 0.16
CA LYS A 49 0.82 15.59 0.12
C LYS A 49 1.25 14.26 0.68
N VAL A 50 0.52 13.70 1.63
CA VAL A 50 0.80 12.40 2.23
C VAL A 50 -0.38 11.48 1.95
N ILE A 51 -0.13 10.39 1.23
CA ILE A 51 -1.18 9.47 0.77
C ILE A 51 -0.74 8.02 1.01
N PRO A 52 -1.29 7.34 2.03
CA PRO A 52 -1.16 5.90 2.16
C PRO A 52 -1.82 5.15 0.99
N VAL A 53 -1.16 4.08 0.52
CA VAL A 53 -1.60 3.20 -0.56
C VAL A 53 -1.47 1.76 -0.09
N THR A 54 -2.56 1.16 0.37
CA THR A 54 -2.51 -0.04 1.19
C THR A 54 -3.44 -1.16 0.74
N GLY A 55 -3.14 -2.39 1.17
CA GLY A 55 -4.06 -3.53 1.13
C GLY A 55 -5.02 -3.58 2.32
N ARG A 56 -4.94 -2.64 3.28
CA ARG A 56 -5.86 -2.61 4.43
C ARG A 56 -7.30 -2.28 4.02
N PRO A 57 -8.28 -2.76 4.81
CA PRO A 57 -9.70 -2.71 4.47
C PRO A 57 -10.31 -1.31 4.56
N ALA A 58 -11.49 -1.17 3.98
CA ALA A 58 -12.26 0.07 3.97
C ALA A 58 -12.52 0.65 5.36
N GLY A 59 -12.78 -0.20 6.36
CA GLY A 59 -12.99 0.27 7.73
C GLY A 59 -11.76 0.95 8.33
N TRP A 60 -10.56 0.47 8.03
CA TRP A 60 -9.31 1.14 8.44
C TRP A 60 -9.07 2.41 7.63
N CYS A 61 -9.36 2.37 6.33
CA CYS A 61 -9.19 3.53 5.45
C CYS A 61 -10.11 4.70 5.84
N ASP A 62 -11.34 4.45 6.31
CA ASP A 62 -12.21 5.51 6.84
C ASP A 62 -11.58 6.18 8.06
N HIS A 63 -11.06 5.39 9.01
CA HIS A 63 -10.35 5.90 10.19
C HIS A 63 -9.09 6.71 9.78
N ILE A 64 -8.27 6.16 8.89
CA ILE A 64 -7.05 6.81 8.39
C ILE A 64 -7.37 8.16 7.74
N ALA A 65 -8.34 8.18 6.82
CA ALA A 65 -8.74 9.41 6.13
C ALA A 65 -9.25 10.50 7.08
N ARG A 66 -9.83 10.13 8.23
CA ARG A 66 -10.36 11.09 9.22
C ARG A 66 -9.35 11.56 10.24
N MET A 67 -8.48 10.66 10.69
CA MET A 67 -7.73 10.85 11.93
C MET A 67 -6.22 11.03 11.72
N TRP A 68 -5.69 10.56 10.58
CA TRP A 68 -4.27 10.70 10.32
C TRP A 68 -3.95 12.01 9.59
N PRO A 69 -2.73 12.52 9.69
CA PRO A 69 -2.27 13.70 8.95
C PRO A 69 -1.97 13.34 7.49
N VAL A 70 -3.03 13.00 6.74
CA VAL A 70 -2.96 12.54 5.34
C VAL A 70 -3.97 13.28 4.46
N ASP A 71 -3.67 13.38 3.17
CA ASP A 71 -4.54 14.03 2.18
C ASP A 71 -5.58 13.08 1.57
N GLY A 72 -5.48 11.82 1.86
CA GLY A 72 -6.39 10.74 1.47
C GLY A 72 -5.69 9.39 1.58
N VAL A 73 -6.37 8.31 1.24
CA VAL A 73 -5.87 6.93 1.30
C VAL A 73 -6.44 6.11 0.16
N VAL A 74 -5.60 5.29 -0.47
CA VAL A 74 -6.00 4.25 -1.42
C VAL A 74 -6.06 2.92 -0.68
N GLY A 75 -7.21 2.26 -0.70
CA GLY A 75 -7.47 1.04 0.07
C GLY A 75 -7.69 -0.21 -0.78
N GLU A 76 -7.62 -1.37 -0.12
CA GLU A 76 -7.84 -2.70 -0.70
C GLU A 76 -7.13 -2.87 -2.06
N ASN A 77 -5.81 -2.60 -2.06
CA ASN A 77 -4.93 -2.70 -3.24
C ASN A 77 -5.41 -1.89 -4.46
N GLY A 78 -6.19 -0.83 -4.25
CA GLY A 78 -6.66 0.06 -5.30
C GLY A 78 -8.14 -0.05 -5.63
N ALA A 79 -8.94 -0.76 -4.84
CA ALA A 79 -10.39 -0.87 -5.07
C ALA A 79 -11.11 0.47 -4.96
N PHE A 80 -10.58 1.36 -4.17
CA PHE A 80 -11.15 2.69 -3.91
C PHE A 80 -10.08 3.63 -3.36
N TRP A 81 -10.42 4.91 -3.31
CA TRP A 81 -9.76 5.86 -2.42
C TRP A 81 -10.77 6.57 -1.54
N MET A 82 -10.30 7.00 -0.37
CA MET A 82 -11.04 7.81 0.57
C MET A 82 -10.31 9.10 0.87
N ARG A 83 -11.08 10.19 1.02
CA ARG A 83 -10.57 11.51 1.41
C ARG A 83 -11.56 12.20 2.33
N HIS A 84 -11.08 12.78 3.41
CA HIS A 84 -11.90 13.60 4.29
C HIS A 84 -12.09 15.00 3.70
N ASP A 85 -13.34 15.37 3.49
CA ASP A 85 -13.71 16.75 3.17
C ASP A 85 -14.05 17.49 4.46
N ALA A 86 -13.13 18.36 4.91
CA ALA A 86 -13.27 19.11 6.15
C ALA A 86 -14.45 20.11 6.10
N ARG A 87 -14.84 20.61 4.91
CA ARG A 87 -15.97 21.54 4.75
C ARG A 87 -17.29 20.79 4.86
N ALA A 88 -17.42 19.68 4.16
CA ALA A 88 -18.60 18.82 4.22
C ALA A 88 -18.65 17.97 5.49
N LYS A 89 -17.55 17.86 6.26
CA LYS A 89 -17.37 16.99 7.43
C LYS A 89 -17.69 15.52 7.12
N LYS A 90 -17.29 15.06 5.94
CA LYS A 90 -17.58 13.71 5.44
C LYS A 90 -16.34 13.09 4.79
N VAL A 91 -16.24 11.78 4.87
CA VAL A 91 -15.33 11.03 4.02
C VAL A 91 -16.00 10.79 2.68
N LYS A 92 -15.35 11.25 1.60
CA LYS A 92 -15.69 10.92 0.23
C LYS A 92 -15.02 9.59 -0.09
N THR A 93 -15.79 8.61 -0.56
CA THR A 93 -15.28 7.33 -1.07
C THR A 93 -15.55 7.26 -2.57
N VAL A 94 -14.53 6.94 -3.34
CA VAL A 94 -14.65 6.76 -4.79
C VAL A 94 -14.16 5.34 -5.13
N PHE A 95 -15.05 4.55 -5.71
CA PHE A 95 -14.74 3.18 -6.15
C PHE A 95 -14.14 3.15 -7.55
N VAL A 96 -13.22 2.22 -7.77
CA VAL A 96 -12.63 1.96 -9.07
C VAL A 96 -13.26 0.70 -9.66
N GLY A 97 -14.04 0.88 -10.74
CA GLY A 97 -14.77 -0.21 -11.38
C GLY A 97 -16.09 -0.57 -10.67
N GLN A 98 -16.83 -1.45 -11.32
CA GLN A 98 -18.04 -2.04 -10.74
C GLN A 98 -17.79 -3.51 -10.46
N PRO A 99 -17.92 -3.95 -9.20
CA PRO A 99 -17.74 -5.36 -8.88
C PRO A 99 -18.88 -6.19 -9.48
N PRO A 100 -18.63 -7.49 -9.79
CA PRO A 100 -19.68 -8.42 -10.17
C PRO A 100 -20.81 -8.48 -9.13
N ALA A 101 -22.05 -8.64 -9.56
CA ALA A 101 -23.21 -8.68 -8.66
C ALA A 101 -23.13 -9.86 -7.66
N ASP A 102 -22.51 -10.97 -8.07
CA ASP A 102 -22.33 -12.18 -7.28
C ASP A 102 -20.99 -12.20 -6.49
N ARG A 103 -20.27 -11.04 -6.47
CA ARG A 103 -18.93 -10.98 -5.87
C ARG A 103 -18.86 -11.60 -4.48
N GLN A 104 -19.75 -11.23 -3.57
CA GLN A 104 -19.67 -11.70 -2.18
C GLN A 104 -19.80 -13.22 -2.09
N ALA A 105 -20.76 -13.82 -2.80
CA ALA A 105 -20.93 -15.26 -2.83
C ALA A 105 -19.71 -15.99 -3.39
N ARG A 106 -19.06 -15.42 -4.42
CA ARG A 106 -17.81 -15.96 -4.97
C ARG A 106 -16.65 -15.86 -4.00
N LEU A 107 -16.49 -14.73 -3.29
CA LEU A 107 -15.46 -14.56 -2.25
C LEU A 107 -15.66 -15.57 -1.12
N ASP A 108 -16.89 -15.74 -0.63
CA ASP A 108 -17.21 -16.67 0.45
C ASP A 108 -16.94 -18.13 0.06
N ALA A 109 -17.30 -18.52 -1.17
CA ALA A 109 -17.05 -19.87 -1.67
C ALA A 109 -15.54 -20.15 -1.80
N LEU A 110 -14.80 -19.20 -2.36
CA LEU A 110 -13.36 -19.33 -2.54
C LEU A 110 -12.60 -19.32 -1.19
N ALA A 111 -13.04 -18.50 -0.23
CA ALA A 111 -12.48 -18.51 1.12
C ALA A 111 -12.60 -19.91 1.76
N LYS A 112 -13.77 -20.53 1.69
CA LYS A 112 -13.97 -21.90 2.21
C LYS A 112 -13.09 -22.94 1.52
N GLU A 113 -12.94 -22.83 0.20
CA GLU A 113 -12.06 -23.70 -0.57
C GLU A 113 -10.61 -23.55 -0.12
N ILE A 114 -10.10 -22.31 -0.04
CA ILE A 114 -8.72 -22.04 0.34
C ILE A 114 -8.43 -22.53 1.75
N LEU A 115 -9.29 -22.20 2.72
CA LEU A 115 -9.14 -22.63 4.11
C LEU A 115 -9.12 -24.16 4.26
N THR A 116 -9.85 -24.88 3.43
CA THR A 116 -9.85 -26.36 3.41
C THR A 116 -8.57 -26.91 2.77
N ALA A 117 -8.10 -26.29 1.70
CA ALA A 117 -7.02 -26.82 0.87
C ALA A 117 -5.61 -26.42 1.32
N VAL A 118 -5.49 -25.37 2.13
CA VAL A 118 -4.20 -24.85 2.62
C VAL A 118 -4.22 -24.78 4.14
N PRO A 119 -3.87 -25.90 4.83
CA PRO A 119 -3.86 -25.93 6.29
C PRO A 119 -2.95 -24.86 6.90
N GLY A 120 -3.41 -24.22 7.98
CA GLY A 120 -2.66 -23.22 8.73
C GLY A 120 -2.91 -21.78 8.29
N CYS A 121 -3.51 -21.52 7.11
CA CYS A 121 -3.99 -20.19 6.78
C CYS A 121 -5.33 -19.89 7.49
N ALA A 122 -5.63 -18.60 7.63
CA ALA A 122 -6.90 -18.13 8.14
C ALA A 122 -7.51 -17.05 7.24
N LEU A 123 -8.79 -16.77 7.42
CA LEU A 123 -9.37 -15.55 6.91
C LEU A 123 -8.80 -14.38 7.73
N ALA A 124 -8.37 -13.31 7.08
CA ALA A 124 -7.85 -12.14 7.78
C ALA A 124 -8.85 -11.65 8.83
N SER A 125 -8.39 -11.34 10.04
CA SER A 125 -9.26 -10.93 11.16
C SER A 125 -10.04 -9.65 10.87
N ASP A 126 -9.54 -8.83 9.93
CA ASP A 126 -10.18 -7.61 9.44
C ASP A 126 -11.09 -7.81 8.21
N GLN A 127 -11.34 -9.06 7.77
CA GLN A 127 -12.18 -9.34 6.58
C GLN A 127 -13.59 -8.75 6.69
N PHE A 128 -14.15 -8.67 7.89
CA PHE A 128 -15.51 -8.14 8.11
C PHE A 128 -15.67 -6.66 7.73
N CYS A 129 -14.59 -5.90 7.63
CA CYS A 129 -14.60 -4.50 7.21
C CYS A 129 -13.99 -4.25 5.82
N ARG A 130 -13.76 -5.34 5.03
CA ARG A 130 -13.41 -5.28 3.61
C ARG A 130 -14.65 -5.21 2.74
N ILE A 131 -14.56 -4.45 1.65
CA ILE A 131 -15.69 -4.21 0.75
C ILE A 131 -15.44 -4.64 -0.68
N ALA A 132 -14.21 -5.03 -1.04
CA ALA A 132 -13.85 -5.36 -2.41
C ALA A 132 -13.03 -6.63 -2.56
N ASP A 133 -12.16 -6.97 -1.60
CA ASP A 133 -11.21 -8.07 -1.71
C ASP A 133 -11.45 -9.20 -0.69
N LEU A 134 -10.78 -10.32 -0.92
CA LEU A 134 -10.61 -11.43 0.01
C LEU A 134 -9.16 -11.41 0.49
N ALA A 135 -8.96 -11.35 1.79
CA ALA A 135 -7.63 -11.43 2.41
C ALA A 135 -7.47 -12.77 3.14
N ILE A 136 -6.48 -13.53 2.75
CA ILE A 136 -6.08 -14.77 3.43
C ILE A 136 -4.79 -14.48 4.20
N ASP A 137 -4.89 -14.61 5.51
CA ASP A 137 -3.77 -14.49 6.44
C ASP A 137 -2.84 -15.69 6.34
N TYR A 138 -1.55 -15.40 6.17
CA TYR A 138 -0.51 -16.40 6.16
C TYR A 138 0.61 -16.15 7.19
N CYS A 139 0.61 -14.99 7.88
CA CYS A 139 1.64 -14.70 8.90
C CYS A 139 1.34 -13.49 9.82
N GLU A 140 0.14 -12.92 9.83
CA GLU A 140 -0.22 -11.85 10.77
C GLU A 140 -0.67 -12.43 12.11
N ASP A 141 -1.80 -13.15 12.11
CA ASP A 141 -2.42 -13.76 13.30
C ASP A 141 -2.25 -15.29 13.33
N VAL A 142 -1.54 -15.85 12.34
CA VAL A 142 -1.23 -17.27 12.22
C VAL A 142 0.28 -17.52 12.24
N VAL A 143 0.68 -18.76 12.51
CA VAL A 143 2.09 -19.16 12.34
C VAL A 143 2.49 -18.97 10.87
N PRO A 144 3.60 -18.27 10.58
CA PRO A 144 4.02 -18.01 9.20
C PRO A 144 4.06 -19.25 8.33
N LEU A 145 3.36 -19.22 7.21
CA LEU A 145 3.28 -20.34 6.27
C LEU A 145 4.48 -20.35 5.32
N PRO A 146 4.91 -21.55 4.89
CA PRO A 146 5.95 -21.67 3.89
C PRO A 146 5.50 -21.13 2.54
N THR A 147 6.46 -20.65 1.74
CA THR A 147 6.21 -20.05 0.41
C THR A 147 5.32 -20.90 -0.49
N ALA A 148 5.49 -22.24 -0.47
CA ALA A 148 4.66 -23.13 -1.27
C ALA A 148 3.17 -23.07 -0.93
N ALA A 149 2.82 -22.85 0.35
CA ALA A 149 1.44 -22.64 0.80
C ALA A 149 0.90 -21.28 0.34
N VAL A 150 1.70 -20.22 0.45
CA VAL A 150 1.36 -18.88 -0.07
C VAL A 150 1.09 -18.94 -1.57
N ASP A 151 1.97 -19.59 -2.34
CA ASP A 151 1.79 -19.76 -3.79
C ASP A 151 0.54 -20.61 -4.12
N ALA A 152 0.18 -21.56 -3.26
CA ALA A 152 -1.05 -22.35 -3.44
C ALA A 152 -2.32 -21.50 -3.24
N ILE A 153 -2.30 -20.50 -2.33
CA ILE A 153 -3.38 -19.54 -2.16
C ILE A 153 -3.50 -18.67 -3.41
N VAL A 154 -2.38 -18.09 -3.87
CA VAL A 154 -2.33 -17.25 -5.08
C VAL A 154 -2.93 -17.99 -6.28
N ARG A 155 -2.46 -19.21 -6.57
CA ARG A 155 -2.98 -20.00 -7.69
C ARG A 155 -4.49 -20.25 -7.63
N ARG A 156 -5.07 -20.46 -6.45
CA ARG A 156 -6.52 -20.64 -6.30
C ARG A 156 -7.30 -19.37 -6.59
N MET A 157 -6.81 -18.23 -6.10
CA MET A 157 -7.40 -16.93 -6.39
C MET A 157 -7.36 -16.63 -7.89
N GLU A 158 -6.21 -16.86 -8.54
CA GLU A 158 -6.04 -16.65 -9.99
C GLU A 158 -6.91 -17.62 -10.81
N ALA A 159 -7.01 -18.89 -10.41
CA ALA A 159 -7.88 -19.87 -11.06
C ALA A 159 -9.37 -19.49 -10.96
N ALA A 160 -9.77 -18.78 -9.91
CA ALA A 160 -11.12 -18.21 -9.76
C ALA A 160 -11.34 -16.94 -10.58
N GLY A 161 -10.35 -16.48 -11.36
CA GLY A 161 -10.40 -15.28 -12.19
C GLY A 161 -10.15 -13.97 -11.41
N MET A 162 -9.52 -14.07 -10.26
CA MET A 162 -9.12 -12.90 -9.48
C MET A 162 -7.69 -12.45 -9.83
N ARG A 163 -7.40 -11.19 -9.64
CA ARG A 163 -6.03 -10.73 -9.40
C ARG A 163 -5.64 -11.13 -7.98
N ALA A 164 -4.43 -11.63 -7.79
CA ALA A 164 -3.90 -11.95 -6.47
C ALA A 164 -2.55 -11.28 -6.25
N LYS A 165 -2.32 -10.76 -5.06
CA LYS A 165 -1.06 -10.16 -4.64
C LYS A 165 -0.69 -10.58 -3.23
N VAL A 166 0.60 -10.81 -3.03
CA VAL A 166 1.18 -11.12 -1.72
C VAL A 166 1.70 -9.82 -1.12
N SER A 167 1.18 -9.44 0.04
CA SER A 167 1.73 -8.40 0.92
C SER A 167 2.69 -9.02 1.93
N SER A 168 3.15 -8.22 2.89
CA SER A 168 3.99 -8.74 3.99
C SER A 168 3.26 -9.70 4.92
N ILE A 169 1.91 -9.65 4.97
CA ILE A 169 1.08 -10.38 5.95
C ILE A 169 -0.01 -11.24 5.31
N HIS A 170 -0.58 -10.82 4.17
CA HIS A 170 -1.74 -11.46 3.53
C HIS A 170 -1.50 -11.80 2.07
N VAL A 171 -2.28 -12.77 1.56
CA VAL A 171 -2.57 -12.87 0.14
C VAL A 171 -3.92 -12.23 -0.11
N ASN A 172 -3.95 -11.13 -0.84
CA ASN A 172 -5.17 -10.42 -1.21
C ASN A 172 -5.59 -10.79 -2.63
N GLY A 173 -6.87 -11.10 -2.83
CA GLY A 173 -7.46 -11.37 -4.13
C GLY A 173 -8.71 -10.54 -4.39
N TRP A 174 -8.87 -10.04 -5.62
CA TRP A 174 -10.02 -9.22 -6.02
C TRP A 174 -10.42 -9.42 -7.46
N PHE A 175 -11.68 -9.10 -7.77
CA PHE A 175 -12.19 -9.05 -9.13
C PHE A 175 -12.10 -7.62 -9.66
N GLY A 176 -11.53 -7.44 -10.82
CA GLY A 176 -11.41 -6.13 -11.47
C GLY A 176 -10.01 -5.84 -11.97
N ASP A 177 -9.93 -4.86 -12.88
CA ASP A 177 -8.67 -4.46 -13.51
C ASP A 177 -8.14 -3.16 -12.88
N TYR A 178 -7.81 -3.24 -11.60
CA TYR A 178 -7.19 -2.15 -10.85
C TYR A 178 -6.03 -2.68 -9.99
N ASP A 179 -5.19 -1.80 -9.55
CA ASP A 179 -4.09 -2.04 -8.62
C ASP A 179 -3.71 -0.74 -7.87
N LYS A 180 -2.75 -0.83 -6.96
CA LYS A 180 -2.24 0.32 -6.21
C LYS A 180 -1.86 1.48 -7.15
N LEU A 181 -1.17 1.19 -8.27
CA LEU A 181 -0.67 2.22 -9.18
C LEU A 181 -1.78 2.89 -10.00
N SER A 182 -2.62 2.10 -10.68
CA SER A 182 -3.68 2.62 -11.55
C SER A 182 -4.65 3.50 -10.77
N THR A 183 -5.01 3.10 -9.56
CA THR A 183 -5.90 3.85 -8.68
C THR A 183 -5.24 5.10 -8.11
N THR A 184 -3.97 5.02 -7.71
CA THR A 184 -3.22 6.21 -7.26
C THR A 184 -3.12 7.26 -8.36
N ARG A 185 -2.82 6.86 -9.59
CA ARG A 185 -2.79 7.78 -10.74
C ARG A 185 -4.14 8.47 -10.94
N ARG A 186 -5.22 7.72 -10.88
CA ARG A 186 -6.57 8.25 -11.02
C ARG A 186 -6.93 9.20 -9.86
N MET A 187 -6.65 8.82 -8.62
CA MET A 187 -6.86 9.67 -7.45
C MET A 187 -6.11 11.00 -7.57
N LEU A 188 -4.83 10.96 -7.94
CA LEU A 188 -4.03 12.17 -8.09
C LEU A 188 -4.57 13.10 -9.17
N ALA A 189 -5.06 12.56 -10.28
CA ALA A 189 -5.68 13.33 -11.33
C ALA A 189 -7.02 13.95 -10.89
N GLU A 190 -7.90 13.17 -10.29
CA GLU A 190 -9.27 13.63 -9.93
C GLU A 190 -9.30 14.53 -8.69
N GLU A 191 -8.45 14.27 -7.68
CA GLU A 191 -8.50 15.01 -6.41
C GLU A 191 -7.50 16.18 -6.34
N PHE A 192 -6.40 16.12 -7.11
CA PHE A 192 -5.32 17.10 -7.01
C PHE A 192 -4.95 17.74 -8.35
N GLY A 193 -5.58 17.30 -9.46
CA GLY A 193 -5.28 17.82 -10.81
C GLY A 193 -3.88 17.43 -11.33
N VAL A 194 -3.28 16.37 -10.77
CA VAL A 194 -1.93 15.93 -11.08
C VAL A 194 -1.96 14.76 -12.07
N SER A 195 -1.44 14.96 -13.29
CA SER A 195 -1.25 13.89 -14.26
C SER A 195 0.16 13.33 -14.18
N LEU A 196 0.32 12.15 -13.61
CA LEU A 196 1.63 11.49 -13.51
C LEU A 196 2.24 11.09 -14.88
N ASP A 197 1.48 11.20 -15.97
CA ASP A 197 2.00 10.99 -17.33
C ASP A 197 2.61 12.27 -17.92
N ALA A 198 2.36 13.43 -17.31
CA ALA A 198 2.97 14.68 -17.75
C ALA A 198 4.49 14.66 -17.49
N PRO A 199 5.29 15.26 -18.39
CA PRO A 199 6.75 15.29 -18.24
C PRO A 199 7.17 15.88 -16.89
N GLY A 200 8.04 15.17 -16.16
CA GLY A 200 8.59 15.61 -14.87
C GLY A 200 7.69 15.38 -13.64
N GLU A 201 6.41 15.13 -13.81
CA GLU A 201 5.50 14.99 -12.66
C GLU A 201 5.83 13.78 -11.76
N ARG A 202 6.26 12.65 -12.31
CA ARG A 202 6.68 11.48 -11.52
C ARG A 202 7.86 11.77 -10.60
N ALA A 203 8.77 12.64 -11.02
CA ALA A 203 9.94 13.03 -10.25
C ALA A 203 9.60 13.93 -9.05
N ARG A 204 8.36 14.39 -8.94
CA ARG A 204 7.86 15.21 -7.84
C ARG A 204 7.21 14.38 -6.72
N TRP A 205 7.23 13.06 -6.86
CA TRP A 205 6.64 12.13 -5.90
C TRP A 205 7.66 11.09 -5.46
N VAL A 206 7.64 10.78 -4.17
CA VAL A 206 8.32 9.62 -3.61
C VAL A 206 7.28 8.55 -3.30
N PHE A 207 7.59 7.30 -3.62
CA PHE A 207 6.84 6.15 -3.14
C PHE A 207 7.70 5.34 -2.16
N VAL A 208 7.12 4.96 -1.03
CA VAL A 208 7.77 4.12 0.01
C VAL A 208 6.97 2.85 0.19
N GLY A 209 7.64 1.70 0.18
CA GLY A 209 7.01 0.38 0.35
C GLY A 209 8.01 -0.69 0.77
N ASP A 210 7.56 -1.93 0.89
CA ASP A 210 8.39 -3.02 1.39
C ASP A 210 8.24 -4.36 0.66
N SER A 211 7.14 -4.60 -0.04
CA SER A 211 6.72 -5.95 -0.41
C SER A 211 6.31 -6.12 -1.89
N PRO A 212 6.05 -7.36 -2.36
CA PRO A 212 5.79 -7.62 -3.79
C PRO A 212 4.56 -6.93 -4.39
N ASN A 213 3.53 -6.60 -3.58
CA ASN A 213 2.38 -5.85 -4.08
C ASN A 213 2.73 -4.39 -4.43
N ASP A 214 3.89 -3.88 -3.98
CA ASP A 214 4.41 -2.55 -4.29
C ASP A 214 5.22 -2.51 -5.59
N ALA A 215 5.54 -3.65 -6.18
CA ALA A 215 6.37 -3.71 -7.38
C ALA A 215 5.89 -2.80 -8.53
N PRO A 216 4.57 -2.65 -8.83
CA PRO A 216 4.11 -1.69 -9.82
C PRO A 216 4.49 -0.24 -9.48
N MET A 217 4.43 0.12 -8.20
CA MET A 217 4.82 1.45 -7.72
C MET A 217 6.33 1.65 -7.82
N PHE A 218 7.12 0.66 -7.40
CA PHE A 218 8.59 0.71 -7.51
C PHE A 218 9.06 0.90 -8.95
N GLY A 219 8.45 0.18 -9.90
CA GLY A 219 8.80 0.28 -11.32
C GLY A 219 8.36 1.59 -11.98
N PHE A 220 7.36 2.26 -11.41
CA PHE A 220 6.79 3.48 -12.00
C PHE A 220 7.44 4.76 -11.49
N PHE A 221 7.69 4.89 -10.17
CA PHE A 221 8.24 6.10 -9.58
C PHE A 221 9.77 6.12 -9.62
N GLN A 222 10.34 7.21 -10.13
CA GLN A 222 11.79 7.41 -10.18
C GLN A 222 12.43 7.43 -8.79
N HIS A 223 11.72 8.02 -7.81
CA HIS A 223 12.13 8.10 -6.41
C HIS A 223 11.35 7.09 -5.58
N SER A 224 11.44 5.82 -5.97
CA SER A 224 10.89 4.73 -5.18
C SER A 224 11.90 4.28 -4.12
N VAL A 225 11.42 4.12 -2.89
CA VAL A 225 12.22 3.73 -1.74
C VAL A 225 11.65 2.45 -1.13
N GLY A 226 12.49 1.46 -0.97
CA GLY A 226 12.17 0.29 -0.14
C GLY A 226 12.66 0.51 1.28
N VAL A 227 11.84 0.26 2.30
CA VAL A 227 12.38 0.10 3.65
C VAL A 227 13.18 -1.20 3.73
N ALA A 228 14.15 -1.30 4.65
CA ALA A 228 15.20 -2.33 4.58
C ALA A 228 14.69 -3.78 4.48
N ASN A 229 13.48 -4.07 5.01
CA ASN A 229 12.86 -5.41 4.91
C ASN A 229 12.45 -5.79 3.48
N VAL A 230 12.39 -4.86 2.53
CA VAL A 230 12.18 -5.17 1.10
C VAL A 230 13.19 -6.18 0.58
N LYS A 231 14.39 -6.24 1.16
CA LYS A 231 15.47 -7.19 0.79
C LYS A 231 15.09 -8.64 1.09
N ASP A 232 14.20 -8.88 2.05
CA ASP A 232 13.80 -10.23 2.46
C ASP A 232 13.02 -10.96 1.34
N PHE A 233 12.44 -10.21 0.42
CA PHE A 233 11.71 -10.77 -0.73
C PHE A 233 12.60 -11.15 -1.91
N GLY A 234 13.83 -10.62 -2.00
CA GLY A 234 14.82 -11.02 -3.01
C GLY A 234 14.27 -10.99 -4.45
N ASP A 235 14.29 -12.14 -5.12
CA ASP A 235 13.84 -12.28 -6.51
C ASP A 235 12.30 -12.36 -6.67
N ARG A 236 11.55 -12.37 -5.59
CA ARG A 236 10.07 -12.29 -5.63
C ARG A 236 9.57 -10.88 -5.96
N LEU A 237 10.43 -9.88 -5.94
CA LEU A 237 10.12 -8.52 -6.37
C LEU A 237 10.20 -8.42 -7.89
N ALA A 238 9.07 -8.28 -8.56
CA ALA A 238 8.99 -8.08 -10.01
C ALA A 238 9.66 -6.75 -10.46
N ALA A 239 9.69 -5.74 -9.59
CA ALA A 239 10.45 -4.51 -9.76
C ALA A 239 11.07 -4.12 -8.42
N LYS A 240 12.33 -3.72 -8.44
CA LYS A 240 13.07 -3.29 -7.23
C LYS A 240 12.95 -1.77 -7.07
N PRO A 241 12.88 -1.25 -5.83
CA PRO A 241 12.92 0.19 -5.59
C PRO A 241 14.27 0.78 -6.02
N ALA A 242 14.27 2.07 -6.36
CA ALA A 242 15.48 2.79 -6.74
C ALA A 242 16.43 2.92 -5.53
N TYR A 243 15.87 3.24 -4.38
CA TYR A 243 16.62 3.44 -3.13
C TYR A 243 16.16 2.48 -2.04
N VAL A 244 17.00 2.31 -1.01
CA VAL A 244 16.69 1.48 0.16
C VAL A 244 17.21 2.14 1.43
N THR A 245 16.40 2.09 2.49
CA THR A 245 16.76 2.58 3.82
C THR A 245 17.70 1.63 4.56
N GLN A 246 18.35 2.12 5.62
CA GLN A 246 19.05 1.28 6.60
C GLN A 246 18.06 0.71 7.61
N GLY A 247 17.10 1.53 8.05
CA GLY A 247 16.04 1.14 8.96
C GLY A 247 15.02 0.21 8.32
N ARG A 248 14.46 -0.71 9.11
CA ARG A 248 13.37 -1.60 8.72
C ARG A 248 12.04 -0.96 9.09
N ALA A 249 10.99 -1.25 8.33
CA ALA A 249 9.61 -0.92 8.68
C ALA A 249 9.45 0.57 9.07
N GLY A 250 8.71 0.89 10.12
CA GLY A 250 8.49 2.28 10.57
C GLY A 250 9.77 3.08 10.83
N ALA A 251 10.86 2.45 11.27
CA ALA A 251 12.14 3.13 11.43
C ALA A 251 12.74 3.55 10.07
N GLY A 252 12.58 2.72 9.04
CA GLY A 252 12.95 3.07 7.65
C GLY A 252 12.11 4.23 7.12
N PHE A 253 10.81 4.26 7.41
CA PHE A 253 9.96 5.39 7.02
C PHE A 253 10.39 6.70 7.71
N VAL A 254 10.76 6.65 8.98
CA VAL A 254 11.32 7.81 9.70
C VAL A 254 12.60 8.30 9.02
N GLU A 255 13.49 7.39 8.62
CA GLU A 255 14.71 7.72 7.85
C GLU A 255 14.36 8.45 6.54
N VAL A 256 13.33 7.97 5.80
CA VAL A 256 12.85 8.68 4.59
C VAL A 256 12.41 10.10 4.93
N CYS A 257 11.61 10.27 5.98
CA CYS A 257 11.15 11.59 6.41
C CYS A 257 12.32 12.53 6.74
N GLU A 258 13.32 12.06 7.48
CA GLU A 258 14.51 12.86 7.82
C GLU A 258 15.26 13.32 6.57
N VAL A 259 15.50 12.40 5.62
CA VAL A 259 16.18 12.73 4.36
C VAL A 259 15.37 13.74 3.56
N LEU A 260 14.05 13.54 3.38
CA LEU A 260 13.22 14.45 2.58
C LEU A 260 13.07 15.83 3.18
N LEU A 261 13.15 15.98 4.50
CA LEU A 261 13.02 17.26 5.20
C LEU A 261 14.36 17.97 5.47
N ALA A 262 15.50 17.29 5.34
CA ALA A 262 16.82 17.88 5.60
C ALA A 262 17.20 19.04 4.65
N GLY A 263 16.51 19.16 3.53
CA GLY A 263 16.75 20.20 2.50
C GLY A 263 15.63 21.25 2.37
N ARG A 264 14.68 21.28 3.32
CA ARG A 264 13.53 22.20 3.30
C ARG A 264 13.55 23.22 4.39
#